data_d5a39fabb4d9873b2cd9a73a0253dcba
#
_entry.id   d5a39fabb4d9873b2cd9a73a0253dcba
#
_cell.length_a   1.000
_cell.length_b   1.000
_cell.length_c   1.000
_cell.angle_alpha   90.00
_cell.angle_beta   90.00
_cell.angle_gamma   90.00
#
_symmetry.space_group_name_H-M   'P 1'
#
loop_
_entity.id
_entity.type
_entity.pdbx_description
1 polymer ?
#
loop_
_entity_poly.entity_id
_entity_poly.type
_entity_poly.pdbx_seq_one_letter_code
_entity_poly.pdbx_strand_id
1 'polypeptide(L)'
;MMIGIDAGGSALKLVAMNDGKISFSRYAENGTPIGGILPKGVSSIALTGVNSDKCGAKDLGLPFVEISELEAIGRGGTYLSGKENAIITSMGTGTAFVLARDGEYTHLGGSGIGGGTLMGLCRRIFGISDALKLDELASRGDEYNVDLTIGDLFSGSETLDPRLTASNLAKHSGTASDADWAAGIVNLVLQAVGTMATLACGGHGIDTVVITGAAAKLSAAGAGYQKFQDIYGIDFIIPDNAEFSTAAGALLIAEKMEREG
;
A
#
# COMPACT_ATOMS: atom_id res chain seq x y z
N MET A 1 -5.44 6.95 26.62
CA MET A 1 -5.27 6.03 25.44
C MET A 1 -4.46 6.77 24.40
N MET A 2 -3.34 6.20 23.97
CA MET A 2 -2.57 6.75 22.85
C MET A 2 -3.24 6.36 21.51
N ILE A 3 -3.12 7.24 20.50
CA ILE A 3 -3.59 7.00 19.14
C ILE A 3 -2.45 7.17 18.14
N GLY A 4 -2.32 6.25 17.19
CA GLY A 4 -1.42 6.39 16.05
C GLY A 4 -2.10 7.15 14.92
N ILE A 5 -1.43 8.13 14.35
CA ILE A 5 -1.91 8.95 13.23
C ILE A 5 -0.86 8.93 12.12
N ASP A 6 -1.25 8.40 10.96
CA ASP A 6 -0.51 8.58 9.71
C ASP A 6 -1.18 9.71 8.90
N ALA A 7 -0.53 10.85 8.82
CA ALA A 7 -0.91 11.98 7.99
C ALA A 7 -0.24 11.85 6.62
N GLY A 8 -0.74 10.95 5.80
CA GLY A 8 -0.18 10.64 4.48
C GLY A 8 -0.45 11.69 3.42
N GLY A 9 0.08 11.47 2.20
CA GLY A 9 -0.06 12.40 1.07
C GLY A 9 -1.51 12.63 0.62
N SER A 10 -2.38 11.63 0.73
CA SER A 10 -3.76 11.69 0.22
C SER A 10 -4.83 11.55 1.31
N ALA A 11 -4.49 11.00 2.48
CA ALA A 11 -5.47 10.72 3.53
C ALA A 11 -4.83 10.63 4.92
N LEU A 12 -5.69 10.77 5.93
CA LEU A 12 -5.40 10.52 7.34
C LEU A 12 -5.83 9.10 7.70
N LYS A 13 -5.02 8.37 8.45
CA LYS A 13 -5.36 7.08 9.02
C LYS A 13 -5.08 7.12 10.51
N LEU A 14 -6.05 6.73 11.29
CA LEU A 14 -6.01 6.74 12.74
C LEU A 14 -6.18 5.32 13.27
N VAL A 15 -5.38 4.96 14.27
CA VAL A 15 -5.44 3.63 14.90
C VAL A 15 -5.31 3.76 16.42
N ALA A 16 -6.19 3.08 17.16
CA ALA A 16 -5.95 2.78 18.56
C ALA A 16 -5.89 1.27 18.76
N MET A 17 -5.11 0.84 19.75
CA MET A 17 -4.96 -0.57 20.10
C MET A 17 -5.44 -0.85 21.51
N ASN A 18 -5.90 -2.08 21.73
CA ASN A 18 -6.14 -2.65 23.05
C ASN A 18 -5.66 -4.10 23.06
N ASP A 19 -4.90 -4.48 24.09
CA ASP A 19 -4.32 -5.82 24.25
C ASP A 19 -3.58 -6.31 22.98
N GLY A 20 -2.80 -5.41 22.36
CA GLY A 20 -2.02 -5.71 21.15
C GLY A 20 -2.85 -5.91 19.89
N LYS A 21 -4.13 -5.52 19.86
CA LYS A 21 -5.00 -5.61 18.66
C LYS A 21 -5.58 -4.24 18.33
N ILE A 22 -5.80 -3.99 17.04
CA ILE A 22 -6.49 -2.79 16.58
C ILE A 22 -7.92 -2.83 17.11
N SER A 23 -8.25 -1.88 17.99
CA SER A 23 -9.59 -1.72 18.59
C SER A 23 -10.39 -0.58 17.96
N PHE A 24 -9.70 0.35 17.30
CA PHE A 24 -10.28 1.45 16.55
C PHE A 24 -9.43 1.73 15.33
N SER A 25 -10.07 1.96 14.20
CA SER A 25 -9.41 2.46 12.99
C SER A 25 -10.34 3.43 12.28
N ARG A 26 -9.76 4.48 11.68
CA ARG A 26 -10.50 5.46 10.88
C ARG A 26 -9.65 5.95 9.72
N TYR A 27 -10.25 5.93 8.55
CA TYR A 27 -9.73 6.55 7.33
C TYR A 27 -10.49 7.86 7.09
N ALA A 28 -9.79 8.95 6.77
CA ALA A 28 -10.39 10.23 6.46
C ALA A 28 -9.60 10.96 5.37
N GLU A 29 -10.26 11.80 4.60
CA GLU A 29 -9.61 12.63 3.59
C GLU A 29 -8.72 13.71 4.25
N ASN A 30 -7.67 14.12 3.54
CA ASN A 30 -6.85 15.24 3.97
C ASN A 30 -7.71 16.52 4.08
N GLY A 31 -7.44 17.30 5.13
CA GLY A 31 -8.24 18.49 5.47
C GLY A 31 -9.44 18.20 6.39
N THR A 32 -9.74 16.93 6.66
CA THR A 32 -10.73 16.60 7.71
C THR A 32 -10.21 17.06 9.08
N PRO A 33 -11.00 17.87 9.85
CA PRO A 33 -10.59 18.31 11.18
C PRO A 33 -10.37 17.10 12.12
N ILE A 34 -9.15 16.89 12.54
CA ILE A 34 -8.74 15.73 13.34
C ILE A 34 -9.55 15.60 14.64
N GLY A 35 -9.80 16.73 15.33
CA GLY A 35 -10.56 16.72 16.59
C GLY A 35 -11.98 16.15 16.48
N GLY A 36 -12.59 16.22 15.28
CA GLY A 36 -13.92 15.65 15.03
C GLY A 36 -13.92 14.16 14.73
N ILE A 37 -12.76 13.55 14.50
CA ILE A 37 -12.64 12.13 14.13
C ILE A 37 -11.89 11.28 15.16
N LEU A 38 -11.36 11.90 16.22
CA LEU A 38 -10.74 11.19 17.34
C LEU A 38 -11.78 10.41 18.16
N PRO A 39 -11.45 9.19 18.59
CA PRO A 39 -12.27 8.49 19.58
C PRO A 39 -12.21 9.18 20.95
N LYS A 40 -13.20 8.94 21.79
CA LYS A 40 -13.20 9.47 23.16
C LYS A 40 -12.06 8.89 24.00
N GLY A 41 -11.50 9.72 24.87
CA GLY A 41 -10.48 9.28 25.82
C GLY A 41 -9.06 9.22 25.27
N VAL A 42 -8.78 9.85 24.15
CA VAL A 42 -7.41 10.05 23.66
C VAL A 42 -6.67 10.98 24.61
N SER A 43 -5.47 10.58 25.05
CA SER A 43 -4.61 11.30 25.97
C SER A 43 -3.25 11.68 25.35
N SER A 44 -2.83 11.00 24.28
CA SER A 44 -1.56 11.26 23.59
C SER A 44 -1.60 10.77 22.14
N ILE A 45 -0.69 11.25 21.32
CA ILE A 45 -0.65 11.01 19.87
C ILE A 45 0.74 10.51 19.46
N ALA A 46 0.79 9.39 18.73
CA ALA A 46 1.94 8.99 17.93
C ALA A 46 1.70 9.44 16.48
N LEU A 47 2.48 10.42 16.02
CA LEU A 47 2.25 11.12 14.76
C LEU A 47 3.32 10.76 13.74
N THR A 48 2.90 10.45 12.51
CA THR A 48 3.79 10.18 11.37
C THR A 48 3.17 10.64 10.05
N GLY A 49 3.94 10.55 8.97
CA GLY A 49 3.49 10.87 7.61
C GLY A 49 3.91 12.25 7.14
N VAL A 50 3.98 12.42 5.81
CA VAL A 50 4.51 13.62 5.13
C VAL A 50 3.71 14.93 5.41
N ASN A 51 2.48 14.81 5.88
CA ASN A 51 1.62 15.94 6.25
C ASN A 51 1.43 16.09 7.77
N SER A 52 2.29 15.50 8.59
CA SER A 52 2.21 15.58 10.06
C SER A 52 2.11 17.01 10.58
N ASP A 53 2.83 17.95 9.98
CA ASP A 53 2.80 19.37 10.34
C ASP A 53 1.50 20.09 9.96
N LYS A 54 0.75 19.57 9.00
CA LYS A 54 -0.42 20.23 8.39
C LYS A 54 -1.75 19.64 8.81
N CYS A 55 -1.73 18.47 9.46
CA CYS A 55 -2.97 17.73 9.75
C CYS A 55 -3.75 18.28 10.94
N GLY A 56 -3.20 19.26 11.68
CA GLY A 56 -3.83 19.87 12.86
C GLY A 56 -3.76 19.02 14.14
N ALA A 57 -3.03 17.90 14.12
CA ALA A 57 -2.85 17.05 15.30
C ALA A 57 -2.10 17.76 16.43
N LYS A 58 -1.11 18.58 16.07
CA LYS A 58 -0.29 19.36 17.01
C LYS A 58 -1.09 20.47 17.71
N ASP A 59 -2.17 20.94 17.09
CA ASP A 59 -3.02 22.04 17.60
C ASP A 59 -4.07 21.57 18.63
N LEU A 60 -4.17 20.26 18.86
CA LEU A 60 -5.15 19.69 19.79
C LEU A 60 -4.80 19.87 21.27
N GLY A 61 -3.59 20.35 21.58
CA GLY A 61 -3.11 20.50 22.96
C GLY A 61 -2.87 19.19 23.70
N LEU A 62 -2.83 18.07 22.97
CA LEU A 62 -2.47 16.75 23.51
C LEU A 62 -0.96 16.53 23.38
N PRO A 63 -0.33 15.83 24.34
CA PRO A 63 1.02 15.33 24.18
C PRO A 63 1.14 14.53 22.89
N PHE A 64 2.22 14.72 22.14
CA PHE A 64 2.50 13.95 20.94
C PHE A 64 3.98 13.60 20.82
N VAL A 65 4.25 12.52 20.11
CA VAL A 65 5.59 12.11 19.66
C VAL A 65 5.57 11.92 18.16
N GLU A 66 6.59 12.45 17.47
CA GLU A 66 6.78 12.24 16.03
C GLU A 66 7.61 11.00 15.79
N ILE A 67 7.11 10.13 14.92
CA ILE A 67 7.74 8.86 14.55
C ILE A 67 8.14 8.93 13.08
N SER A 68 9.34 8.46 12.78
CA SER A 68 9.82 8.30 11.40
C SER A 68 8.83 7.47 10.59
N GLU A 69 8.40 7.98 9.43
CA GLU A 69 7.45 7.28 8.55
C GLU A 69 8.02 5.93 8.09
N LEU A 70 9.31 5.87 7.82
CA LEU A 70 9.98 4.64 7.37
C LEU A 70 10.00 3.56 8.45
N GLU A 71 10.30 3.94 9.69
CA GLU A 71 10.23 3.02 10.83
C GLU A 71 8.80 2.58 11.10
N ALA A 72 7.84 3.50 11.01
CA ALA A 72 6.43 3.20 11.15
C ALA A 72 5.92 2.22 10.07
N ILE A 73 6.36 2.38 8.80
CA ILE A 73 6.07 1.44 7.71
C ILE A 73 6.62 0.06 8.06
N GLY A 74 7.90 -0.03 8.40
CA GLY A 74 8.56 -1.30 8.74
C GLY A 74 7.88 -1.98 9.92
N ARG A 75 7.72 -1.27 11.05
CA ARG A 75 7.11 -1.80 12.26
C ARG A 75 5.66 -2.23 12.07
N GLY A 76 4.88 -1.43 11.33
CA GLY A 76 3.48 -1.73 11.06
C GLY A 76 3.31 -2.96 10.15
N GLY A 77 4.14 -3.05 9.10
CA GLY A 77 4.12 -4.20 8.20
C GLY A 77 4.50 -5.51 8.89
N THR A 78 5.57 -5.53 9.69
CA THR A 78 5.99 -6.71 10.46
C THR A 78 4.94 -7.11 11.49
N TYR A 79 4.35 -6.12 12.18
CA TYR A 79 3.29 -6.39 13.16
C TYR A 79 2.05 -7.03 12.52
N LEU A 80 1.52 -6.46 11.44
CA LEU A 80 0.28 -6.96 10.82
C LEU A 80 0.47 -8.31 10.13
N SER A 81 1.64 -8.56 9.54
CA SER A 81 1.92 -9.80 8.83
C SER A 81 2.46 -10.92 9.73
N GLY A 82 2.99 -10.58 10.90
CA GLY A 82 3.74 -11.52 11.74
C GLY A 82 5.08 -11.97 11.15
N LYS A 83 5.58 -11.29 10.10
CA LYS A 83 6.86 -11.61 9.46
C LYS A 83 7.94 -10.64 9.93
N GLU A 84 8.99 -11.15 10.53
CA GLU A 84 10.13 -10.34 11.03
C GLU A 84 11.10 -9.96 9.90
N ASN A 85 11.27 -10.84 8.91
CA ASN A 85 12.14 -10.64 7.75
C ASN A 85 11.29 -10.58 6.49
N ALA A 86 11.18 -9.38 5.89
CA ALA A 86 10.34 -9.13 4.71
C ALA A 86 10.71 -7.81 4.02
N ILE A 87 10.31 -7.68 2.76
CA ILE A 87 10.22 -6.38 2.10
C ILE A 87 8.84 -5.81 2.36
N ILE A 88 8.75 -4.78 3.20
CA ILE A 88 7.50 -4.06 3.44
C ILE A 88 7.30 -3.06 2.32
N THR A 89 6.26 -3.25 1.53
CA THR A 89 5.92 -2.45 0.37
C THR A 89 4.68 -1.63 0.67
N SER A 90 4.87 -0.37 1.01
CA SER A 90 3.78 0.54 1.38
C SER A 90 3.25 1.28 0.17
N MET A 91 2.09 0.87 -0.34
CA MET A 91 1.40 1.46 -1.49
C MET A 91 0.43 2.56 -1.06
N GLY A 92 0.97 3.75 -0.83
CA GLY A 92 0.20 4.97 -0.55
C GLY A 92 -0.06 5.79 -1.82
N THR A 93 0.18 7.11 -1.78
CA THR A 93 0.16 8.00 -2.95
C THR A 93 1.22 7.59 -3.97
N GLY A 94 2.45 7.38 -3.54
CA GLY A 94 3.50 6.60 -4.20
C GLY A 94 3.69 5.28 -3.48
N THR A 95 4.83 4.62 -3.70
CA THR A 95 5.19 3.38 -3.03
C THR A 95 6.56 3.50 -2.38
N ALA A 96 6.68 3.09 -1.12
CA ALA A 96 7.95 2.96 -0.41
C ALA A 96 8.28 1.48 -0.19
N PHE A 97 9.57 1.14 -0.29
CA PHE A 97 10.10 -0.19 -0.03
C PHE A 97 11.03 -0.13 1.19
N VAL A 98 10.70 -0.89 2.22
CA VAL A 98 11.46 -0.96 3.47
C VAL A 98 11.84 -2.42 3.72
N LEU A 99 13.13 -2.68 3.87
CA LEU A 99 13.62 -3.95 4.35
C LEU A 99 13.40 -4.01 5.87
N ALA A 100 12.61 -4.97 6.31
CA ALA A 100 12.55 -5.38 7.70
C ALA A 100 13.43 -6.61 7.88
N ARG A 101 14.37 -6.55 8.82
CA ARG A 101 15.26 -7.67 9.17
C ARG A 101 15.67 -7.58 10.63
N ASP A 102 15.36 -8.62 11.40
CA ASP A 102 15.78 -8.78 12.80
C ASP A 102 15.41 -7.56 13.68
N GLY A 103 14.26 -6.94 13.42
CA GLY A 103 13.77 -5.76 14.16
C GLY A 103 14.31 -4.43 13.67
N GLU A 104 15.22 -4.41 12.68
CA GLU A 104 15.74 -3.21 12.04
C GLU A 104 14.98 -2.90 10.74
N TYR A 105 14.88 -1.62 10.40
CA TYR A 105 14.14 -1.13 9.24
C TYR A 105 15.02 -0.26 8.36
N THR A 106 15.28 -0.71 7.13
CA THR A 106 16.12 0.02 6.16
C THR A 106 15.31 0.46 4.96
N HIS A 107 15.33 1.75 4.64
CA HIS A 107 14.72 2.26 3.42
C HIS A 107 15.52 1.82 2.18
N LEU A 108 14.90 1.06 1.30
CA LEU A 108 15.51 0.61 0.05
C LEU A 108 15.31 1.58 -1.11
N GLY A 109 14.26 2.38 -1.03
CA GLY A 109 13.87 3.33 -2.06
C GLY A 109 12.36 3.48 -2.17
N GLY A 110 11.94 4.23 -3.16
CA GLY A 110 10.52 4.46 -3.44
C GLY A 110 10.26 4.64 -4.92
N SER A 111 8.98 4.64 -5.27
CA SER A 111 8.49 4.92 -6.61
C SER A 111 7.37 5.93 -6.58
N GLY A 112 7.33 6.81 -7.58
CA GLY A 112 6.15 7.66 -7.83
C GLY A 112 4.93 6.87 -8.30
N ILE A 113 5.07 5.56 -8.56
CA ILE A 113 3.96 4.69 -8.97
C ILE A 113 3.24 4.18 -7.71
N GLY A 114 1.95 4.43 -7.62
CA GLY A 114 1.11 4.03 -6.49
C GLY A 114 -0.34 4.47 -6.69
N GLY A 115 -1.08 4.59 -5.60
CA GLY A 115 -2.48 5.01 -5.62
C GLY A 115 -2.70 6.39 -6.26
N GLY A 116 -1.76 7.31 -6.09
CA GLY A 116 -1.80 8.63 -6.74
C GLY A 116 -1.71 8.55 -8.26
N THR A 117 -0.81 7.70 -8.79
CA THR A 117 -0.69 7.43 -10.23
C THR A 117 -1.99 6.85 -10.77
N LEU A 118 -2.52 5.83 -10.10
CA LEU A 118 -3.77 5.17 -10.44
C LEU A 118 -4.90 6.17 -10.54
N MET A 119 -5.13 6.95 -9.48
CA MET A 119 -6.19 7.96 -9.44
C MET A 119 -5.99 9.09 -10.45
N GLY A 120 -4.74 9.49 -10.71
CA GLY A 120 -4.39 10.51 -11.71
C GLY A 120 -4.77 10.07 -13.12
N LEU A 121 -4.40 8.85 -13.51
CA LEU A 121 -4.74 8.28 -14.81
C LEU A 121 -6.26 8.12 -14.97
N CYS A 122 -6.92 7.54 -13.97
CA CYS A 122 -8.36 7.28 -14.03
C CYS A 122 -9.19 8.57 -14.04
N ARG A 123 -8.76 9.60 -13.30
CA ARG A 123 -9.38 10.92 -13.39
C ARG A 123 -9.26 11.50 -14.80
N ARG A 124 -8.10 11.38 -15.42
CA ARG A 124 -7.85 11.93 -16.75
C ARG A 124 -8.60 11.18 -17.84
N ILE A 125 -8.69 9.87 -17.74
CA ILE A 125 -9.24 9.00 -18.80
C ILE A 125 -10.76 8.84 -18.66
N PHE A 126 -11.25 8.56 -17.44
CA PHE A 126 -12.65 8.22 -17.17
C PHE A 126 -13.42 9.30 -16.40
N GLY A 127 -12.76 10.39 -15.95
CA GLY A 127 -13.37 11.38 -15.06
C GLY A 127 -13.62 10.86 -13.63
N ILE A 128 -13.08 9.69 -13.25
CA ILE A 128 -13.28 9.06 -11.94
C ILE A 128 -12.25 9.59 -10.94
N SER A 129 -12.73 10.16 -9.83
CA SER A 129 -11.89 10.65 -8.72
C SER A 129 -12.12 9.88 -7.41
N ASP A 130 -12.92 8.83 -7.44
CA ASP A 130 -13.29 8.00 -6.30
C ASP A 130 -12.67 6.60 -6.48
N ALA A 131 -11.88 6.15 -5.49
CA ALA A 131 -11.16 4.89 -5.57
C ALA A 131 -12.10 3.66 -5.56
N LEU A 132 -13.24 3.74 -4.88
CA LEU A 132 -14.22 2.65 -4.87
C LEU A 132 -14.88 2.49 -6.23
N LYS A 133 -15.24 3.61 -6.88
CA LYS A 133 -15.80 3.59 -8.23
C LYS A 133 -14.80 3.08 -9.27
N LEU A 134 -13.53 3.42 -9.08
CA LEU A 134 -12.48 2.88 -9.93
C LEU A 134 -12.35 1.36 -9.77
N ASP A 135 -12.26 0.89 -8.52
CA ASP A 135 -12.14 -0.53 -8.22
C ASP A 135 -13.35 -1.32 -8.76
N GLU A 136 -14.56 -0.77 -8.60
CA GLU A 136 -15.78 -1.33 -9.18
C GLU A 136 -15.75 -1.37 -10.71
N LEU A 137 -15.25 -0.33 -11.38
CA LEU A 137 -15.10 -0.33 -12.84
C LEU A 137 -14.08 -1.38 -13.28
N ALA A 138 -12.90 -1.38 -12.67
CA ALA A 138 -11.81 -2.30 -13.00
C ALA A 138 -12.18 -3.77 -12.77
N SER A 139 -12.96 -4.07 -11.71
CA SER A 139 -13.38 -5.44 -11.39
C SER A 139 -14.30 -6.09 -12.43
N ARG A 140 -14.86 -5.31 -13.35
CA ARG A 140 -15.70 -5.78 -14.47
C ARG A 140 -14.95 -5.89 -15.78
N GLY A 141 -13.70 -5.46 -15.82
CA GLY A 141 -12.85 -5.50 -17.00
C GLY A 141 -11.91 -6.69 -17.01
N ASP A 142 -11.28 -6.88 -18.16
CA ASP A 142 -10.24 -7.88 -18.39
C ASP A 142 -8.99 -7.17 -18.93
N GLU A 143 -7.92 -7.14 -18.16
CA GLU A 143 -6.65 -6.52 -18.54
C GLU A 143 -6.06 -7.13 -19.82
N TYR A 144 -6.37 -8.38 -20.13
CA TYR A 144 -5.88 -9.06 -21.34
C TYR A 144 -6.46 -8.47 -22.65
N ASN A 145 -7.49 -7.63 -22.56
CA ASN A 145 -8.02 -6.92 -23.72
C ASN A 145 -7.21 -5.68 -24.08
N VAL A 146 -6.37 -5.17 -23.17
CA VAL A 146 -5.54 -3.96 -23.35
C VAL A 146 -4.05 -4.23 -23.16
N ASP A 147 -3.65 -5.21 -22.36
CA ASP A 147 -2.27 -5.60 -22.16
C ASP A 147 -1.80 -6.55 -23.25
N LEU A 148 -0.61 -6.31 -23.78
CA LEU A 148 0.05 -7.24 -24.70
C LEU A 148 0.75 -8.33 -23.90
N THR A 149 0.42 -9.58 -24.16
CA THR A 149 0.97 -10.72 -23.42
C THR A 149 2.13 -11.40 -24.16
N ILE A 150 2.87 -12.25 -23.46
CA ILE A 150 3.89 -13.10 -24.07
C ILE A 150 3.26 -14.00 -25.14
N GLY A 151 2.06 -14.54 -24.90
CA GLY A 151 1.32 -15.36 -25.86
C GLY A 151 0.88 -14.62 -27.12
N ASP A 152 0.66 -13.30 -27.04
CA ASP A 152 0.37 -12.46 -28.21
C ASP A 152 1.63 -12.26 -29.10
N LEU A 153 2.83 -12.31 -28.50
CA LEU A 153 4.08 -12.08 -29.21
C LEU A 153 4.75 -13.36 -29.71
N PHE A 154 4.64 -14.43 -28.93
CA PHE A 154 5.37 -15.68 -29.18
C PHE A 154 4.40 -16.88 -29.16
N SER A 155 4.05 -17.38 -30.34
CA SER A 155 3.32 -18.65 -30.44
C SER A 155 4.25 -19.82 -30.09
N GLY A 156 3.99 -20.49 -28.95
CA GLY A 156 4.72 -21.73 -28.59
C GLY A 156 5.95 -21.53 -27.71
N SER A 157 6.03 -20.47 -26.88
CA SER A 157 7.03 -20.38 -25.82
C SER A 157 6.75 -21.45 -24.75
N GLU A 158 7.61 -22.49 -24.69
CA GLU A 158 7.55 -23.50 -23.62
C GLU A 158 8.19 -23.00 -22.30
N THR A 159 8.88 -21.85 -22.33
CA THR A 159 9.70 -21.35 -21.22
C THR A 159 9.03 -20.28 -20.36
N LEU A 160 8.05 -19.55 -20.89
CA LEU A 160 7.35 -18.48 -20.17
C LEU A 160 5.84 -18.71 -20.24
N ASP A 161 5.15 -18.40 -19.13
CA ASP A 161 3.69 -18.42 -19.12
C ASP A 161 3.16 -17.43 -20.17
N PRO A 162 2.34 -17.88 -21.14
CA PRO A 162 1.81 -17.02 -22.20
C PRO A 162 0.91 -15.90 -21.69
N ARG A 163 0.40 -15.99 -20.44
CA ARG A 163 -0.42 -14.96 -19.79
C ARG A 163 0.40 -13.84 -19.16
N LEU A 164 1.73 -13.94 -19.12
CA LEU A 164 2.58 -12.85 -18.65
C LEU A 164 2.42 -11.62 -19.53
N THR A 165 2.27 -10.47 -18.89
CA THR A 165 2.24 -9.20 -19.60
C THR A 165 3.64 -8.87 -20.15
N ALA A 166 3.74 -8.75 -21.47
CA ALA A 166 4.95 -8.29 -22.15
C ALA A 166 5.01 -6.75 -22.17
N SER A 167 3.84 -6.10 -22.33
CA SER A 167 3.75 -4.64 -22.29
C SER A 167 2.34 -4.21 -21.85
N ASN A 168 2.28 -3.49 -20.74
CA ASN A 168 1.02 -2.95 -20.26
C ASN A 168 0.43 -1.96 -21.25
N LEU A 169 -0.89 -2.03 -21.45
CA LEU A 169 -1.70 -1.12 -22.26
C LEU A 169 -1.28 -1.03 -23.75
N ALA A 170 -0.50 -2.00 -24.25
CA ALA A 170 0.06 -1.96 -25.60
C ALA A 170 -0.77 -2.72 -26.65
N LYS A 171 -1.85 -3.39 -26.25
CA LYS A 171 -2.68 -4.14 -27.18
C LYS A 171 -3.61 -3.22 -27.96
N HIS A 172 -3.47 -3.22 -29.27
CA HIS A 172 -4.35 -2.46 -30.16
C HIS A 172 -5.67 -3.20 -30.37
N SER A 173 -6.58 -3.08 -29.40
CA SER A 173 -7.95 -3.61 -29.50
C SER A 173 -8.91 -2.45 -29.68
N GLY A 174 -9.53 -2.33 -30.86
CA GLY A 174 -10.57 -1.33 -31.10
C GLY A 174 -11.89 -1.61 -30.35
N THR A 175 -11.98 -2.72 -29.59
CA THR A 175 -13.17 -3.18 -28.88
C THR A 175 -13.07 -3.17 -27.38
N ALA A 176 -11.90 -2.78 -26.81
CA ALA A 176 -11.71 -2.74 -25.36
C ALA A 176 -12.62 -1.66 -24.73
N SER A 177 -13.32 -2.07 -23.67
CA SER A 177 -14.22 -1.20 -22.90
C SER A 177 -13.45 -0.33 -21.89
N ASP A 178 -14.12 0.69 -21.33
CA ASP A 178 -13.56 1.48 -20.21
C ASP A 178 -13.21 0.60 -18.99
N ALA A 179 -13.96 -0.50 -18.77
CA ALA A 179 -13.66 -1.44 -17.71
C ALA A 179 -12.35 -2.19 -17.98
N ASP A 180 -12.08 -2.63 -19.22
CA ASP A 180 -10.83 -3.28 -19.59
C ASP A 180 -9.64 -2.33 -19.43
N TRP A 181 -9.79 -1.07 -19.85
CA TRP A 181 -8.77 -0.05 -19.65
C TRP A 181 -8.53 0.22 -18.16
N ALA A 182 -9.58 0.27 -17.33
CA ALA A 182 -9.44 0.43 -15.88
C ALA A 182 -8.70 -0.76 -15.26
N ALA A 183 -9.04 -1.99 -15.67
CA ALA A 183 -8.34 -3.21 -15.24
C ALA A 183 -6.86 -3.19 -15.65
N GLY A 184 -6.53 -2.82 -16.89
CA GLY A 184 -5.16 -2.68 -17.37
C GLY A 184 -4.36 -1.61 -16.61
N ILE A 185 -4.97 -0.46 -16.28
CA ILE A 185 -4.32 0.58 -15.47
C ILE A 185 -4.05 0.09 -14.04
N VAL A 186 -4.98 -0.63 -13.42
CA VAL A 186 -4.76 -1.28 -12.12
C VAL A 186 -3.61 -2.28 -12.23
N ASN A 187 -3.64 -3.17 -13.25
CA ASN A 187 -2.59 -4.14 -13.49
C ASN A 187 -1.22 -3.51 -13.70
N LEU A 188 -1.12 -2.41 -14.46
CA LEU A 188 0.12 -1.64 -14.64
C LEU A 188 0.74 -1.24 -13.29
N VAL A 189 -0.07 -0.68 -12.37
CA VAL A 189 0.42 -0.24 -11.07
C VAL A 189 0.84 -1.42 -10.21
N LEU A 190 0.02 -2.47 -10.13
CA LEU A 190 0.33 -3.68 -9.36
C LEU A 190 1.58 -4.37 -9.87
N GLN A 191 1.73 -4.52 -11.20
CA GLN A 191 2.91 -5.14 -11.80
C GLN A 191 4.17 -4.33 -11.59
N ALA A 192 4.13 -3.01 -11.78
CA ALA A 192 5.29 -2.17 -11.55
C ALA A 192 5.79 -2.28 -10.10
N VAL A 193 4.86 -2.24 -9.12
CA VAL A 193 5.20 -2.38 -7.70
C VAL A 193 5.67 -3.81 -7.37
N GLY A 194 4.97 -4.84 -7.88
CA GLY A 194 5.35 -6.24 -7.67
C GLY A 194 6.73 -6.57 -8.20
N THR A 195 7.06 -6.07 -9.41
CA THR A 195 8.39 -6.26 -10.01
C THR A 195 9.48 -5.61 -9.16
N MET A 196 9.29 -4.36 -8.72
CA MET A 196 10.26 -3.68 -7.84
C MET A 196 10.45 -4.41 -6.51
N ALA A 197 9.35 -4.89 -5.90
CA ALA A 197 9.41 -5.66 -4.67
C ALA A 197 10.15 -6.99 -4.86
N THR A 198 9.90 -7.69 -5.98
CA THR A 198 10.60 -8.94 -6.36
C THR A 198 12.11 -8.71 -6.53
N LEU A 199 12.51 -7.64 -7.22
CA LEU A 199 13.92 -7.27 -7.38
C LEU A 199 14.57 -6.92 -6.03
N ALA A 200 13.86 -6.24 -5.14
CA ALA A 200 14.32 -5.97 -3.78
C ALA A 200 14.53 -7.27 -2.99
N CYS A 201 13.62 -8.23 -3.09
CA CYS A 201 13.77 -9.56 -2.50
C CYS A 201 15.05 -10.25 -2.97
N GLY A 202 15.28 -10.32 -4.28
CA GLY A 202 16.48 -10.92 -4.87
C GLY A 202 17.77 -10.23 -4.43
N GLY A 203 17.77 -8.89 -4.36
CA GLY A 203 18.93 -8.11 -3.93
C GLY A 203 19.30 -8.28 -2.45
N HIS A 204 18.35 -8.67 -1.61
CA HIS A 204 18.55 -8.79 -0.16
C HIS A 204 18.42 -10.22 0.39
N GLY A 205 18.18 -11.22 -0.46
CA GLY A 205 18.00 -12.61 -0.01
C GLY A 205 16.76 -12.77 0.88
N ILE A 206 15.68 -12.06 0.57
CA ILE A 206 14.37 -12.15 1.22
C ILE A 206 13.41 -12.86 0.25
N ASP A 207 12.53 -13.68 0.77
CA ASP A 207 11.51 -14.42 0.01
C ASP A 207 10.07 -13.98 0.30
N THR A 208 9.91 -12.92 1.10
CA THR A 208 8.61 -12.47 1.58
C THR A 208 8.43 -10.96 1.31
N VAL A 209 7.32 -10.61 0.68
CA VAL A 209 6.84 -9.23 0.49
C VAL A 209 5.56 -9.03 1.28
N VAL A 210 5.49 -7.97 2.05
CA VAL A 210 4.28 -7.55 2.75
C VAL A 210 3.74 -6.28 2.11
N ILE A 211 2.58 -6.38 1.47
CA ILE A 211 1.92 -5.24 0.80
C ILE A 211 1.02 -4.52 1.80
N THR A 212 1.28 -3.24 2.01
CA THR A 212 0.51 -2.36 2.90
C THR A 212 0.09 -1.07 2.18
N GLY A 213 -0.63 -0.20 2.88
CA GLY A 213 -1.13 1.06 2.34
C GLY A 213 -2.50 0.94 1.67
N ALA A 214 -3.08 2.08 1.27
CA ALA A 214 -4.46 2.13 0.79
C ALA A 214 -4.69 1.35 -0.52
N ALA A 215 -3.70 1.31 -1.42
CA ALA A 215 -3.83 0.59 -2.69
C ALA A 215 -3.76 -0.95 -2.53
N ALA A 216 -3.33 -1.46 -1.36
CA ALA A 216 -3.40 -2.88 -1.05
C ALA A 216 -4.85 -3.42 -0.99
N LYS A 217 -5.85 -2.54 -0.84
CA LYS A 217 -7.28 -2.90 -0.78
C LYS A 217 -7.95 -3.04 -2.13
N LEU A 218 -7.27 -2.75 -3.23
CA LEU A 218 -7.83 -2.98 -4.57
C LEU A 218 -8.24 -4.45 -4.71
N SER A 219 -9.44 -4.69 -5.24
CA SER A 219 -9.99 -6.04 -5.40
C SER A 219 -9.10 -6.96 -6.25
N ALA A 220 -8.37 -6.38 -7.22
CA ALA A 220 -7.42 -7.09 -8.05
C ALA A 220 -6.07 -7.40 -7.37
N ALA A 221 -5.75 -6.77 -6.21
CA ALA A 221 -4.41 -6.87 -5.61
C ALA A 221 -4.04 -8.30 -5.23
N GLY A 222 -4.96 -9.04 -4.58
CA GLY A 222 -4.72 -10.43 -4.19
C GLY A 222 -4.37 -11.33 -5.37
N ALA A 223 -5.22 -11.32 -6.40
CA ALA A 223 -4.99 -12.13 -7.60
C ALA A 223 -3.76 -11.65 -8.39
N GLY A 224 -3.52 -10.33 -8.44
CA GLY A 224 -2.36 -9.75 -9.10
C GLY A 224 -1.05 -10.23 -8.47
N TYR A 225 -0.93 -10.17 -7.15
CA TYR A 225 0.28 -10.60 -6.44
C TYR A 225 0.42 -12.12 -6.36
N GLN A 226 -0.68 -12.89 -6.40
CA GLN A 226 -0.60 -14.35 -6.53
C GLN A 226 0.14 -14.77 -7.80
N LYS A 227 -0.03 -14.04 -8.92
CA LYS A 227 0.73 -14.30 -10.16
C LYS A 227 2.25 -14.16 -9.94
N PHE A 228 2.70 -13.16 -9.14
CA PHE A 228 4.11 -13.00 -8.79
C PHE A 228 4.62 -14.15 -7.93
N GLN A 229 3.83 -14.59 -6.96
CA GLN A 229 4.15 -15.74 -6.11
C GLN A 229 4.36 -17.00 -6.95
N ASP A 230 3.44 -17.28 -7.87
CA ASP A 230 3.50 -18.46 -8.74
C ASP A 230 4.72 -18.45 -9.68
N ILE A 231 5.14 -17.27 -10.14
CA ILE A 231 6.24 -17.11 -11.10
C ILE A 231 7.61 -17.09 -10.43
N TYR A 232 7.73 -16.35 -9.32
CA TYR A 232 9.02 -16.05 -8.70
C TYR A 232 9.28 -16.82 -7.42
N GLY A 233 8.30 -17.55 -6.89
CA GLY A 233 8.42 -18.28 -5.62
C GLY A 233 8.58 -17.38 -4.40
N ILE A 234 8.14 -16.12 -4.49
CA ILE A 234 8.17 -15.12 -3.43
C ILE A 234 6.78 -15.04 -2.79
N ASP A 235 6.73 -15.10 -1.46
CA ASP A 235 5.48 -15.01 -0.71
C ASP A 235 4.98 -13.57 -0.63
N PHE A 236 3.87 -13.26 -1.30
CA PHE A 236 3.22 -11.94 -1.24
C PHE A 236 2.04 -11.96 -0.26
N ILE A 237 2.15 -11.20 0.81
CA ILE A 237 1.16 -11.14 1.88
C ILE A 237 0.48 -9.77 1.90
N ILE A 238 -0.84 -9.75 1.84
CA ILE A 238 -1.66 -8.57 2.11
C ILE A 238 -2.33 -8.81 3.48
N PRO A 239 -1.85 -8.21 4.56
CA PRO A 239 -2.44 -8.44 5.87
C PRO A 239 -3.79 -7.71 6.02
N ASP A 240 -4.62 -8.19 6.94
CA ASP A 240 -5.80 -7.45 7.37
C ASP A 240 -5.39 -6.08 7.91
N ASN A 241 -6.20 -5.06 7.64
CA ASN A 241 -5.91 -3.66 8.01
C ASN A 241 -4.63 -3.07 7.36
N ALA A 242 -4.23 -3.58 6.21
CA ALA A 242 -3.04 -3.13 5.49
C ALA A 242 -2.97 -1.61 5.30
N GLU A 243 -4.10 -0.94 5.10
CA GLU A 243 -4.20 0.52 4.95
C GLU A 243 -3.85 1.31 6.21
N PHE A 244 -3.94 0.67 7.38
CA PHE A 244 -3.64 1.27 8.68
C PHE A 244 -2.25 0.91 9.20
N SER A 245 -1.48 0.16 8.44
CA SER A 245 -0.16 -0.36 8.83
C SER A 245 0.76 0.71 9.40
N THR A 246 0.94 1.83 8.69
CA THR A 246 1.85 2.91 9.09
C THR A 246 1.40 3.57 10.40
N ALA A 247 0.09 3.84 10.56
CA ALA A 247 -0.45 4.39 11.81
C ALA A 247 -0.28 3.42 12.98
N ALA A 248 -0.48 2.13 12.75
CA ALA A 248 -0.26 1.09 13.74
C ALA A 248 1.22 0.99 14.15
N GLY A 249 2.12 1.06 13.17
CA GLY A 249 3.56 1.06 13.42
C GLY A 249 4.02 2.24 14.26
N ALA A 250 3.54 3.46 13.94
CA ALA A 250 3.83 4.64 14.73
C ALA A 250 3.38 4.49 16.19
N LEU A 251 2.15 3.99 16.40
CA LEU A 251 1.62 3.74 17.74
C LEU A 251 2.50 2.75 18.51
N LEU A 252 2.86 1.63 17.90
CA LEU A 252 3.67 0.59 18.53
C LEU A 252 5.07 1.07 18.93
N ILE A 253 5.70 1.92 18.10
CA ILE A 253 7.00 2.52 18.42
C ILE A 253 6.86 3.46 19.62
N ALA A 254 5.86 4.34 19.59
CA ALA A 254 5.62 5.29 20.68
C ALA A 254 5.33 4.60 22.02
N GLU A 255 4.49 3.55 22.02
CA GLU A 255 4.23 2.76 23.22
C GLU A 255 5.47 2.01 23.76
N LYS A 256 6.38 1.62 22.88
CA LYS A 256 7.67 1.04 23.29
C LYS A 256 8.54 2.10 23.96
N MET A 257 8.64 3.29 23.37
CA MET A 257 9.41 4.42 23.95
C MET A 257 8.90 4.82 25.35
N GLU A 258 7.57 4.86 25.55
CA GLU A 258 6.98 5.15 26.88
C GLU A 258 7.28 4.07 27.94
N ARG A 259 7.48 2.84 27.53
CA ARG A 259 7.81 1.73 28.48
C ARG A 259 9.27 1.66 28.86
N GLU A 260 10.16 2.17 28.01
CA GLU A 260 11.61 2.11 28.18
C GLU A 260 12.19 3.40 28.81
N GLY A 261 11.43 4.50 28.84
CA GLY A 261 11.79 5.79 29.44
C GLY A 261 11.17 5.98 30.81
#